data_2b1b5293578da4171357c1c4e233190b
#
_entry.id   2b1b5293578da4171357c1c4e233190b
#
_cell.length_a   1.000
_cell.length_b   1.000
_cell.length_c   1.000
_cell.angle_alpha   90.00
_cell.angle_beta   90.00
_cell.angle_gamma   90.00
#
_symmetry.space_group_name_H-M   'P 1'
#
loop_
_entity.id
_entity.type
_entity.pdbx_description
1 polymer ?
#
loop_
_entity_poly.entity_id
_entity_poly.type
_entity_poly.pdbx_seq_one_letter_code
_entity_poly.pdbx_strand_id
1 'polypeptide(L)'
;MSKVFFTKDISEEGLKRIYDAVGVNLTGNIAIKVHSGEKGNQNFLRPEFFKGFVSNIGGTIVECNTAYGGARNTTKKHLELLKEHGWSKYFKVDIMDGEGDTVLKIKNGKILKENYVGKDLLNYDSLLVLSHFKGH
;
A
#
# COMPACT_ATOMS: atom_id res chain seq x y z
N MET A 1 -6.57 24.96 -5.90
CA MET A 1 -5.18 24.51 -5.62
C MET A 1 -5.22 23.31 -4.69
N SER A 2 -4.45 22.26 -4.96
CA SER A 2 -4.31 21.12 -4.04
C SER A 2 -3.46 21.54 -2.84
N LYS A 3 -3.88 21.11 -1.63
CA LYS A 3 -3.10 21.33 -0.41
C LYS A 3 -2.12 20.17 -0.24
N VAL A 4 -0.90 20.47 0.19
CA VAL A 4 0.14 19.51 0.56
C VAL A 4 0.55 19.79 2.00
N PHE A 5 0.63 18.73 2.82
CA PHE A 5 1.08 18.82 4.20
C PHE A 5 2.44 18.15 4.33
N PHE A 6 3.33 18.74 5.11
CA PHE A 6 4.69 18.27 5.31
C PHE A 6 5.08 18.28 6.79
N THR A 7 5.82 17.27 7.23
CA THR A 7 6.46 17.24 8.54
C THR A 7 7.88 16.70 8.44
N LYS A 8 8.76 17.13 9.34
CA LYS A 8 10.09 16.55 9.54
C LYS A 8 10.09 15.47 10.62
N ASP A 9 8.96 15.32 11.31
CA ASP A 9 8.80 14.31 12.35
C ASP A 9 8.49 12.95 11.72
N ILE A 10 9.51 12.10 11.64
CA ILE A 10 9.42 10.73 11.14
C ILE A 10 9.11 9.81 12.33
N SER A 11 7.90 9.96 12.87
CA SER A 11 7.35 9.14 13.93
C SER A 11 5.92 8.70 13.59
N GLU A 12 5.36 7.78 14.35
CA GLU A 12 3.96 7.39 14.22
C GLU A 12 3.02 8.59 14.49
N GLU A 13 3.35 9.43 15.48
CA GLU A 13 2.61 10.65 15.79
C GLU A 13 2.70 11.67 14.66
N GLY A 14 3.86 11.81 14.01
CA GLY A 14 4.05 12.66 12.84
C GLY A 14 3.18 12.19 11.66
N LEU A 15 3.13 10.87 11.42
CA LEU A 15 2.26 10.27 10.40
C LEU A 15 0.78 10.53 10.72
N LYS A 16 0.37 10.33 11.96
CA LYS A 16 -1.00 10.59 12.40
C LYS A 16 -1.40 12.06 12.20
N ARG A 17 -0.54 13.01 12.58
CA ARG A 17 -0.80 14.45 12.36
C ARG A 17 -0.98 14.81 10.89
N ILE A 18 -0.17 14.23 9.99
CA ILE A 18 -0.33 14.44 8.55
C ILE A 18 -1.67 13.87 8.08
N TYR A 19 -2.01 12.65 8.48
CA TYR A 19 -3.28 12.04 8.13
C TYR A 19 -4.49 12.88 8.60
N ASP A 20 -4.48 13.31 9.84
CA ASP A 20 -5.53 14.17 10.40
C ASP A 20 -5.63 15.52 9.66
N ALA A 21 -4.49 16.12 9.27
CA ALA A 21 -4.44 17.36 8.51
C ALA A 21 -4.98 17.22 7.07
N VAL A 22 -4.83 16.05 6.44
CA VAL A 22 -5.44 15.76 5.14
C VAL A 22 -6.96 15.74 5.25
N GLY A 23 -7.51 15.31 6.38
CA GLY A 23 -8.94 15.39 6.70
C GLY A 23 -9.82 14.49 5.85
N VAL A 24 -9.26 13.38 5.35
CA VAL A 24 -10.01 12.36 4.58
C VAL A 24 -10.51 11.28 5.52
N ASN A 25 -11.80 10.99 5.46
CA ASN A 25 -12.39 9.87 6.19
C ASN A 25 -12.40 8.62 5.28
N LEU A 26 -11.65 7.61 5.67
CA LEU A 26 -11.66 6.30 5.00
C LEU A 26 -12.80 5.47 5.56
N THR A 27 -13.54 4.77 4.70
CA THR A 27 -14.72 3.99 5.06
C THR A 27 -14.68 2.59 4.43
N GLY A 28 -15.47 1.67 5.00
CA GLY A 28 -15.58 0.31 4.50
C GLY A 28 -14.30 -0.51 4.66
N ASN A 29 -14.06 -1.40 3.71
CA ASN A 29 -12.82 -2.18 3.65
C ASN A 29 -11.67 -1.28 3.15
N ILE A 30 -10.64 -1.10 3.96
CA ILE A 30 -9.56 -0.17 3.66
C ILE A 30 -8.32 -0.94 3.19
N ALA A 31 -7.89 -0.67 1.96
CA ALA A 31 -6.58 -1.07 1.46
C ALA A 31 -5.51 -0.05 1.89
N ILE A 32 -4.41 -0.51 2.46
CA ILE A 32 -3.26 0.33 2.80
C ILE A 32 -2.07 -0.13 1.97
N LYS A 33 -1.80 0.60 0.88
CA LYS A 33 -0.69 0.30 -0.03
C LYS A 33 0.62 0.77 0.55
N VAL A 34 1.56 -0.15 0.66
CA VAL A 34 2.93 0.12 1.13
C VAL A 34 3.96 -0.28 0.08
N HIS A 35 5.23 -0.02 0.35
CA HIS A 35 6.36 -0.71 -0.25
C HIS A 35 6.99 -1.62 0.80
N SER A 36 6.77 -2.91 0.67
CA SER A 36 7.14 -3.91 1.68
C SER A 36 8.64 -4.21 1.79
N GLY A 37 9.44 -3.67 0.87
CA GLY A 37 10.89 -3.88 0.76
C GLY A 37 11.26 -4.99 -0.22
N GLU A 38 12.47 -4.90 -0.78
CA GLU A 38 13.08 -5.94 -1.60
C GLU A 38 13.90 -6.91 -0.73
N LYS A 39 14.01 -8.16 -1.15
CA LYS A 39 14.84 -9.14 -0.46
C LYS A 39 16.29 -8.66 -0.35
N GLY A 40 16.83 -8.68 0.88
CA GLY A 40 18.20 -8.22 1.17
C GLY A 40 18.36 -6.70 1.28
N ASN A 41 17.36 -5.90 0.91
CA ASN A 41 17.41 -4.45 1.10
C ASN A 41 17.05 -4.09 2.55
N GLN A 42 17.87 -3.28 3.19
CA GLN A 42 17.66 -2.80 4.56
C GLN A 42 16.97 -1.42 4.61
N ASN A 43 16.84 -0.75 3.47
CA ASN A 43 16.36 0.64 3.37
C ASN A 43 14.87 0.70 3.02
N PHE A 44 14.03 0.01 3.77
CA PHE A 44 12.57 0.15 3.66
C PHE A 44 11.96 0.51 5.01
N LEU A 45 10.79 1.14 5.01
CA LEU A 45 10.07 1.46 6.23
C LEU A 45 9.58 0.16 6.90
N ARG A 46 9.92 0.01 8.17
CA ARG A 46 9.62 -1.21 8.92
C ARG A 46 8.14 -1.25 9.31
N PRO A 47 7.52 -2.45 9.37
CA PRO A 47 6.12 -2.57 9.76
C PRO A 47 5.82 -2.01 11.16
N GLU A 48 6.79 -2.06 12.08
CA GLU A 48 6.67 -1.49 13.42
C GLU A 48 6.36 0.02 13.40
N PHE A 49 6.91 0.75 12.42
CA PHE A 49 6.66 2.18 12.24
C PHE A 49 5.18 2.50 11.99
N PHE A 50 4.45 1.57 11.39
CA PHE A 50 3.05 1.75 11.04
C PHE A 50 2.07 1.12 12.02
N LYS A 51 2.57 0.39 13.02
CA LYS A 51 1.75 -0.52 13.82
C LYS A 51 0.54 0.14 14.48
N GLY A 52 0.73 1.19 15.25
CA GLY A 52 -0.37 1.85 15.94
C GLY A 52 -1.28 2.60 14.96
N PHE A 53 -0.69 3.29 14.00
CA PHE A 53 -1.44 4.02 12.97
C PHE A 53 -2.38 3.11 12.17
N VAL A 54 -1.85 1.99 11.63
CA VAL A 54 -2.66 1.03 10.85
C VAL A 54 -3.70 0.32 11.72
N SER A 55 -3.35 -0.01 12.97
CA SER A 55 -4.31 -0.61 13.91
C SER A 55 -5.49 0.31 14.20
N ASN A 56 -5.27 1.61 14.28
CA ASN A 56 -6.33 2.60 14.49
C ASN A 56 -7.25 2.75 13.26
N ILE A 57 -6.70 2.67 12.05
CA ILE A 57 -7.46 2.75 10.79
C ILE A 57 -8.24 1.46 10.53
N GLY A 58 -7.67 0.30 10.89
CA GLY A 58 -8.29 -1.01 10.69
C GLY A 58 -8.23 -1.53 9.26
N GLY A 59 -7.16 -1.20 8.51
CA GLY A 59 -6.99 -1.60 7.12
C GLY A 59 -6.19 -2.90 6.92
N THR A 60 -6.19 -3.37 5.67
CA THR A 60 -5.34 -4.47 5.18
C THR A 60 -4.14 -3.89 4.44
N ILE A 61 -2.94 -4.34 4.75
CA ILE A 61 -1.73 -4.00 3.99
C ILE A 61 -1.81 -4.68 2.63
N VAL A 62 -1.67 -3.91 1.56
CA VAL A 62 -1.77 -4.41 0.19
C VAL A 62 -0.52 -4.10 -0.63
N GLU A 63 -0.19 -5.02 -1.52
CA GLU A 63 0.87 -4.91 -2.51
C GLU A 63 0.41 -5.50 -3.85
N CYS A 64 1.23 -5.36 -4.91
CA CYS A 64 1.12 -6.12 -6.15
C CYS A 64 2.45 -6.80 -6.46
N ASN A 65 2.40 -7.89 -7.20
CA ASN A 65 3.59 -8.56 -7.71
C ASN A 65 4.37 -7.64 -8.66
N THR A 66 5.68 -7.87 -8.75
CA THR A 66 6.51 -7.13 -9.69
C THR A 66 6.59 -7.84 -11.04
N ALA A 67 6.62 -7.08 -12.13
CA ALA A 67 6.79 -7.61 -13.48
C ALA A 67 8.23 -8.08 -13.76
N TYR A 68 9.21 -7.65 -12.96
CA TYR A 68 10.59 -8.07 -13.06
C TYR A 68 10.90 -9.24 -12.13
N GLY A 69 11.96 -10.00 -12.45
CA GLY A 69 12.41 -11.13 -11.63
C GLY A 69 12.83 -10.72 -10.22
N GLY A 70 12.54 -11.56 -9.23
CA GLY A 70 12.88 -11.30 -7.82
C GLY A 70 11.96 -12.02 -6.83
N ALA A 71 12.07 -11.63 -5.56
CA ALA A 71 11.29 -12.26 -4.49
C ALA A 71 9.82 -11.79 -4.44
N ARG A 72 9.44 -10.84 -5.30
CA ARG A 72 8.07 -10.32 -5.39
C ARG A 72 7.39 -10.59 -6.74
N ASN A 73 7.96 -11.46 -7.56
CA ASN A 73 7.44 -11.73 -8.90
C ASN A 73 6.33 -12.79 -8.97
N THR A 74 6.01 -13.43 -7.86
CA THR A 74 4.87 -14.35 -7.72
C THR A 74 4.25 -14.17 -6.34
N THR A 75 2.94 -14.36 -6.24
CA THR A 75 2.18 -14.22 -4.99
C THR A 75 2.78 -15.03 -3.85
N LYS A 76 3.15 -16.29 -4.09
CA LYS A 76 3.77 -17.15 -3.08
C LYS A 76 5.07 -16.55 -2.52
N LYS A 77 6.02 -16.19 -3.39
CA LYS A 77 7.30 -15.60 -2.97
C LYS A 77 7.12 -14.25 -2.29
N HIS A 78 6.17 -13.46 -2.76
CA HIS A 78 5.88 -12.15 -2.20
C HIS A 78 5.30 -12.27 -0.78
N LEU A 79 4.37 -13.18 -0.54
CA LEU A 79 3.85 -13.48 0.79
C LEU A 79 4.94 -14.02 1.75
N GLU A 80 5.86 -14.86 1.25
CA GLU A 80 7.02 -15.30 2.02
C GLU A 80 7.92 -14.13 2.42
N LEU A 81 8.17 -13.18 1.51
CA LEU A 81 8.95 -11.98 1.79
C LEU A 81 8.24 -11.04 2.79
N LEU A 82 6.93 -10.85 2.66
CA LEU A 82 6.13 -10.07 3.62
C LEU A 82 6.22 -10.67 5.03
N LYS A 83 6.24 -11.99 5.13
CA LYS A 83 6.45 -12.69 6.40
C LYS A 83 7.88 -12.50 6.92
N GLU A 84 8.89 -12.68 6.07
CA GLU A 84 10.33 -12.47 6.39
C GLU A 84 10.57 -11.04 6.92
N HIS A 85 9.96 -10.04 6.27
CA HIS A 85 10.07 -8.63 6.64
C HIS A 85 9.17 -8.20 7.82
N GLY A 86 8.39 -9.14 8.38
CA GLY A 86 7.60 -8.92 9.59
C GLY A 86 6.22 -8.29 9.37
N TRP A 87 5.80 -8.02 8.11
CA TRP A 87 4.50 -7.41 7.83
C TRP A 87 3.34 -8.26 8.33
N SER A 88 3.35 -9.57 8.02
CA SER A 88 2.31 -10.52 8.43
C SER A 88 2.26 -10.78 9.95
N LYS A 89 3.26 -10.30 10.70
CA LYS A 89 3.27 -10.38 12.18
C LYS A 89 2.27 -9.41 12.81
N TYR A 90 2.08 -8.25 12.17
CA TYR A 90 1.29 -7.15 12.73
C TYR A 90 -0.01 -6.91 11.99
N PHE A 91 -0.08 -7.30 10.71
CA PHE A 91 -1.17 -6.90 9.83
C PHE A 91 -1.71 -8.08 9.03
N LYS A 92 -2.98 -7.98 8.65
CA LYS A 92 -3.51 -8.72 7.51
C LYS A 92 -2.81 -8.19 6.25
N VAL A 93 -2.38 -9.09 5.37
CA VAL A 93 -1.69 -8.75 4.12
C VAL A 93 -2.41 -9.38 2.93
N ASP A 94 -2.39 -8.69 1.79
CA ASP A 94 -3.00 -9.13 0.56
C ASP A 94 -2.12 -8.72 -0.64
N ILE A 95 -2.06 -9.59 -1.66
CA ILE A 95 -1.42 -9.32 -2.96
C ILE A 95 -2.52 -9.16 -3.98
N MET A 96 -2.87 -7.93 -4.30
CA MET A 96 -4.10 -7.58 -5.03
C MET A 96 -4.21 -8.20 -6.44
N ASP A 97 -3.08 -8.56 -7.05
CA ASP A 97 -3.00 -9.28 -8.35
C ASP A 97 -2.74 -10.78 -8.20
N GLY A 98 -2.90 -11.31 -6.98
CA GLY A 98 -2.69 -12.74 -6.67
C GLY A 98 -3.59 -13.68 -7.48
N GLU A 99 -4.82 -13.26 -7.72
CA GLU A 99 -5.85 -13.95 -8.52
C GLU A 99 -5.99 -13.36 -9.94
N GLY A 100 -4.97 -12.61 -10.39
CA GLY A 100 -4.95 -11.95 -11.68
C GLY A 100 -5.32 -10.47 -11.64
N ASP A 101 -5.61 -9.93 -12.81
CA ASP A 101 -5.97 -8.53 -12.99
C ASP A 101 -7.43 -8.34 -13.42
N THR A 102 -7.87 -7.10 -13.37
CA THR A 102 -9.17 -6.64 -13.86
C THR A 102 -9.04 -5.28 -14.53
N VAL A 103 -10.04 -4.91 -15.30
CA VAL A 103 -10.06 -3.66 -16.05
C VAL A 103 -11.00 -2.65 -15.40
N LEU A 104 -10.49 -1.49 -15.06
CA LEU A 104 -11.29 -0.34 -14.65
C LEU A 104 -11.44 0.62 -15.83
N LYS A 105 -12.69 0.95 -16.17
CA LYS A 105 -12.98 1.99 -17.17
C LYS A 105 -12.73 3.37 -16.57
N ILE A 106 -11.97 4.20 -17.31
CA ILE A 106 -11.67 5.57 -16.90
C ILE A 106 -12.78 6.49 -17.40
N LYS A 107 -13.61 6.97 -16.48
CA LYS A 107 -14.68 7.93 -16.79
C LYS A 107 -14.07 9.22 -17.34
N ASN A 108 -14.52 9.64 -18.54
CA ASN A 108 -14.02 10.84 -19.24
C ASN A 108 -12.51 10.81 -19.55
N GLY A 109 -11.89 9.65 -19.61
CA GLY A 109 -10.49 9.51 -20.01
C GLY A 109 -10.26 10.09 -21.42
N LYS A 110 -9.29 10.99 -21.58
CA LYS A 110 -8.94 11.60 -22.88
C LYS A 110 -7.98 10.70 -23.67
N ILE A 111 -6.94 10.21 -23.04
CA ILE A 111 -5.90 9.36 -23.64
C ILE A 111 -6.15 7.92 -23.29
N LEU A 112 -6.13 7.57 -22.01
CA LEU A 112 -6.44 6.22 -21.53
C LEU A 112 -7.94 6.10 -21.30
N LYS A 113 -8.52 4.98 -21.76
CA LYS A 113 -9.92 4.63 -21.56
C LYS A 113 -10.11 3.57 -20.48
N GLU A 114 -9.07 2.79 -20.24
CA GLU A 114 -9.04 1.66 -19.31
C GLU A 114 -7.74 1.67 -18.52
N ASN A 115 -7.79 1.09 -17.31
CA ASN A 115 -6.65 0.86 -16.45
C ASN A 115 -6.70 -0.57 -15.92
N TYR A 116 -5.59 -1.29 -16.02
CA TYR A 116 -5.45 -2.64 -15.49
C TYR A 116 -4.97 -2.55 -14.04
N VAL A 117 -5.67 -3.22 -13.15
CA VAL A 117 -5.37 -3.24 -11.71
C VAL A 117 -5.48 -4.67 -11.19
N GLY A 118 -4.82 -4.97 -10.07
CA GLY A 118 -5.01 -6.25 -9.40
C GLY A 118 -6.49 -6.47 -9.07
N LYS A 119 -7.00 -7.67 -9.35
CA LYS A 119 -8.41 -8.02 -9.23
C LYS A 119 -8.95 -7.75 -7.81
N ASP A 120 -8.15 -8.02 -6.79
CA ASP A 120 -8.57 -7.87 -5.39
C ASP A 120 -8.68 -6.41 -4.94
N LEU A 121 -8.21 -5.43 -5.77
CA LEU A 121 -8.51 -4.02 -5.52
C LEU A 121 -10.01 -3.74 -5.40
N LEU A 122 -10.85 -4.52 -6.09
CA LEU A 122 -12.32 -4.39 -6.05
C LEU A 122 -12.95 -4.81 -4.72
N ASN A 123 -12.20 -5.48 -3.85
CA ASN A 123 -12.65 -5.88 -2.51
C ASN A 123 -12.56 -4.75 -1.47
N TYR A 124 -12.03 -3.59 -1.87
CA TYR A 124 -11.77 -2.46 -0.99
C TYR A 124 -12.60 -1.23 -1.40
N ASP A 125 -13.11 -0.53 -0.39
CA ASP A 125 -13.91 0.69 -0.56
C ASP A 125 -13.06 1.95 -0.50
N SER A 126 -11.91 1.88 0.18
CA SER A 126 -10.97 2.99 0.36
C SER A 126 -9.52 2.55 0.14
N LEU A 127 -8.70 3.44 -0.41
CA LEU A 127 -7.27 3.21 -0.61
C LEU A 127 -6.46 4.32 0.05
N LEU A 128 -5.59 3.94 0.99
CA LEU A 128 -4.55 4.78 1.56
C LEU A 128 -3.19 4.35 1.04
N VAL A 129 -2.40 5.27 0.51
CA VAL A 129 -1.04 4.99 0.03
C VAL A 129 -0.01 5.54 1.00
N LEU A 130 0.71 4.66 1.68
CA LEU A 130 1.82 4.97 2.57
C LEU A 130 3.14 4.66 1.84
N SER A 131 3.51 5.57 0.94
CA SER A 131 4.66 5.37 0.06
C SER A 131 5.99 5.57 0.76
N HIS A 132 6.94 4.69 0.50
CA HIS A 132 8.36 5.04 0.59
C HIS A 132 8.74 5.71 -0.74
N PHE A 133 8.63 7.04 -0.82
CA PHE A 133 8.86 7.78 -2.06
C PHE A 133 10.33 7.68 -2.49
N LYS A 134 10.54 7.34 -3.75
CA LYS A 134 11.86 7.29 -4.39
C LYS A 134 11.75 7.41 -5.91
N GLY A 135 12.81 7.83 -6.56
CA GLY A 135 12.96 7.70 -8.01
C GLY A 135 13.07 6.23 -8.42
N HIS A 136 12.57 5.92 -9.59
CA HIS A 136 12.58 4.57 -10.13
C HIS A 136 13.17 4.59 -11.55
#